data_ef1ea9182fd603984793461ea2843fe7
#
_entry.id   ef1ea9182fd603984793461ea2843fe7
#
_cell.length_a   1.000
_cell.length_b   1.000
_cell.length_c   1.000
_cell.angle_alpha   90.00
_cell.angle_beta   90.00
_cell.angle_gamma   90.00
#
_symmetry.space_group_name_H-M   'P 1'
#
loop_
_entity.id
_entity.type
_entity.pdbx_description
1 polymer ?
#
loop_
_entity_poly.entity_id
_entity_poly.type
_entity_poly.pdbx_seq_one_letter_code
_entity_poly.pdbx_strand_id
1 'polypeptide(L)'
;MKGFFMASEVQIFEGALDKGLEGIVACSTAVSSIQGNTLNFRGYTIENLAEKSTFEEVVFLLWNDRMPSADELKNFQSQLVSEMELPQDFMTVLKSIPTQNVHPMAWLRTAVSLLSHWDKDANDMGTESFKKKSLRLTAKMGTLVCAFEAIRNKRELLPPQKNKSLAWNFMHMLKGSEPKADHVKVFDTCLVLHADHELNCSAFATRVTASSLSDLHSAVVSAIGALKGPLHGGANEQVMIMLKKIGTIEKAQAFVKDALEAKEKVMGIGHRVYKNGDPRAAFLRKLSEKMTKEIGEPVWYEMSALIDDTMFKEKGLMPNVDFYSATVYYCMGIPTDLYTPIFAVSRIAGWCAHAQEQYANNRIYRPRGKWIGKTGLVK
;
A
#
# COMPACT_ATOMS: atom_id res chain seq x y z
N MET A 1 -40.75 2.48 -53.35
CA MET A 1 -40.58 1.88 -52.02
C MET A 1 -39.60 2.78 -51.24
N LYS A 2 -40.13 3.62 -50.35
CA LYS A 2 -39.30 4.44 -49.45
C LYS A 2 -39.02 3.61 -48.20
N GLY A 3 -37.80 3.13 -48.04
CA GLY A 3 -37.37 2.45 -46.80
C GLY A 3 -37.27 3.45 -45.66
N PHE A 4 -38.14 3.34 -44.66
CA PHE A 4 -38.01 3.99 -43.38
C PHE A 4 -36.84 3.35 -42.63
N PHE A 5 -35.72 4.02 -42.59
CA PHE A 5 -34.72 3.75 -41.56
C PHE A 5 -35.28 4.30 -40.26
N MET A 6 -35.81 3.43 -39.41
CA MET A 6 -36.06 3.76 -38.02
C MET A 6 -34.69 4.04 -37.35
N ALA A 7 -34.47 5.28 -36.96
CA ALA A 7 -33.38 5.60 -36.08
C ALA A 7 -33.57 4.78 -34.79
N SER A 8 -32.64 3.86 -34.50
CA SER A 8 -32.64 3.15 -33.24
C SER A 8 -32.52 4.19 -32.12
N GLU A 9 -33.54 4.26 -31.26
CA GLU A 9 -33.48 5.08 -30.07
C GLU A 9 -32.17 4.77 -29.30
N VAL A 10 -31.31 5.78 -29.18
CA VAL A 10 -30.09 5.66 -28.38
C VAL A 10 -30.54 5.51 -26.93
N GLN A 11 -30.50 4.29 -26.42
CA GLN A 11 -30.89 3.97 -25.07
C GLN A 11 -29.88 4.65 -24.11
N ILE A 12 -30.25 5.84 -23.60
CA ILE A 12 -29.46 6.54 -22.58
C ILE A 12 -29.67 5.81 -21.26
N PHE A 13 -28.58 5.32 -20.67
CA PHE A 13 -28.63 4.67 -19.37
C PHE A 13 -28.86 5.71 -18.28
N GLU A 14 -30.01 5.68 -17.60
CA GLU A 14 -30.45 6.60 -16.53
C GLU A 14 -30.20 6.06 -15.11
N GLY A 15 -29.17 5.27 -14.90
CA GLY A 15 -28.79 4.81 -13.56
C GLY A 15 -28.37 5.96 -12.65
N ALA A 16 -28.57 5.81 -11.34
CA ALA A 16 -28.08 6.76 -10.34
C ALA A 16 -26.55 6.90 -10.43
N LEU A 17 -26.06 8.14 -10.39
CA LEU A 17 -24.63 8.43 -10.36
C LEU A 17 -24.15 8.39 -8.91
N ASP A 18 -23.36 7.38 -8.56
CA ASP A 18 -22.62 7.34 -7.30
C ASP A 18 -21.19 7.82 -7.54
N LYS A 19 -20.89 9.00 -7.02
CA LYS A 19 -19.59 9.64 -7.22
C LYS A 19 -18.51 8.95 -6.41
N GLY A 20 -17.59 8.28 -7.12
CA GLY A 20 -16.49 7.51 -6.51
C GLY A 20 -16.94 6.13 -6.02
N LEU A 21 -18.13 5.66 -6.39
CA LEU A 21 -18.70 4.35 -6.05
C LEU A 21 -18.80 4.09 -4.53
N GLU A 22 -18.98 5.14 -3.72
CA GLU A 22 -18.96 5.06 -2.25
C GLU A 22 -20.10 4.19 -1.70
N GLY A 23 -21.29 4.28 -2.30
CA GLY A 23 -22.47 3.50 -1.93
C GLY A 23 -22.61 2.15 -2.66
N ILE A 24 -21.63 1.75 -3.48
CA ILE A 24 -21.72 0.57 -4.32
C ILE A 24 -20.91 -0.59 -3.75
N VAL A 25 -21.57 -1.71 -3.50
CA VAL A 25 -20.91 -2.99 -3.19
C VAL A 25 -20.42 -3.60 -4.50
N ALA A 26 -19.13 -3.46 -4.77
CA ALA A 26 -18.52 -3.88 -6.05
C ALA A 26 -18.20 -5.38 -6.10
N CYS A 27 -17.96 -6.03 -4.96
CA CYS A 27 -17.68 -7.46 -4.85
C CYS A 27 -17.99 -7.99 -3.45
N SER A 28 -18.07 -9.31 -3.31
CA SER A 28 -17.90 -9.98 -2.02
C SER A 28 -16.42 -10.25 -1.77
N THR A 29 -16.00 -10.20 -0.51
CA THR A 29 -14.63 -10.53 -0.11
C THR A 29 -14.60 -11.14 1.28
N ALA A 30 -13.70 -12.09 1.50
CA ALA A 30 -13.36 -12.63 2.80
C ALA A 30 -11.92 -12.25 3.21
N VAL A 31 -11.20 -11.45 2.42
CA VAL A 31 -9.80 -11.05 2.71
C VAL A 31 -9.74 -10.18 3.94
N SER A 32 -10.49 -9.10 3.96
CA SER A 32 -10.58 -8.20 5.11
C SER A 32 -11.93 -7.49 5.16
N SER A 33 -12.29 -6.98 6.33
CA SER A 33 -13.52 -6.25 6.55
C SER A 33 -13.34 -5.11 7.54
N ILE A 34 -14.19 -4.09 7.40
CA ILE A 34 -14.31 -3.03 8.38
C ILE A 34 -15.71 -3.14 9.00
N GLN A 35 -15.78 -3.50 10.28
CA GLN A 35 -17.00 -3.66 11.04
C GLN A 35 -17.06 -2.63 12.16
N GLY A 36 -17.90 -1.62 12.00
CA GLY A 36 -17.88 -0.45 12.89
C GLY A 36 -16.54 0.28 12.79
N ASN A 37 -15.74 0.24 13.85
CA ASN A 37 -14.38 0.84 13.89
C ASN A 37 -13.26 -0.22 13.92
N THR A 38 -13.59 -1.48 13.69
CA THR A 38 -12.64 -2.60 13.76
C THR A 38 -12.25 -3.05 12.36
N LEU A 39 -10.95 -3.05 12.06
CA LEU A 39 -10.38 -3.67 10.87
C LEU A 39 -10.06 -5.14 11.18
N ASN A 40 -10.52 -6.05 10.32
CA ASN A 40 -10.27 -7.47 10.45
C ASN A 40 -9.61 -8.02 9.20
N PHE A 41 -8.60 -8.90 9.35
CA PHE A 41 -8.03 -9.72 8.29
C PHE A 41 -8.45 -11.16 8.52
N ARG A 42 -9.23 -11.75 7.60
CA ARG A 42 -9.73 -13.14 7.73
C ARG A 42 -10.35 -13.41 9.10
N GLY A 43 -11.06 -12.43 9.68
CA GLY A 43 -11.73 -12.55 10.98
C GLY A 43 -10.86 -12.23 12.20
N TYR A 44 -9.56 -12.02 12.07
CA TYR A 44 -8.69 -11.57 13.15
C TYR A 44 -8.63 -10.05 13.19
N THR A 45 -8.77 -9.44 14.35
CA THR A 45 -8.68 -7.99 14.49
C THR A 45 -7.26 -7.49 14.24
N ILE A 46 -7.12 -6.30 13.67
CA ILE A 46 -5.81 -5.72 13.38
C ILE A 46 -4.97 -5.52 14.65
N GLU A 47 -5.60 -5.21 15.77
CA GLU A 47 -4.95 -5.07 17.06
C GLU A 47 -4.30 -6.39 17.49
N ASN A 48 -5.04 -7.51 17.39
CA ASN A 48 -4.52 -8.83 17.74
C ASN A 48 -3.33 -9.20 16.85
N LEU A 49 -3.44 -8.97 15.53
CA LEU A 49 -2.38 -9.28 14.59
C LEU A 49 -1.13 -8.41 14.81
N ALA A 50 -1.30 -7.10 15.04
CA ALA A 50 -0.18 -6.19 15.27
C ALA A 50 0.60 -6.48 16.55
N GLU A 51 -0.07 -7.03 17.57
CA GLU A 51 0.56 -7.39 18.86
C GLU A 51 1.24 -8.76 18.84
N LYS A 52 0.69 -9.74 18.09
CA LYS A 52 1.01 -11.16 18.27
C LYS A 52 1.52 -11.86 17.04
N SER A 53 1.47 -11.23 15.86
CA SER A 53 1.84 -11.86 14.61
C SER A 53 2.98 -11.15 13.91
N THR A 54 3.76 -11.89 13.14
CA THR A 54 4.74 -11.39 12.19
C THR A 54 4.07 -11.07 10.85
N PHE A 55 4.75 -10.30 10.01
CA PHE A 55 4.25 -9.99 8.67
C PHE A 55 4.07 -11.26 7.82
N GLU A 56 4.99 -12.22 7.91
CA GLU A 56 4.90 -13.49 7.19
C GLU A 56 3.67 -14.31 7.61
N GLU A 57 3.33 -14.32 8.91
CA GLU A 57 2.09 -14.96 9.40
C GLU A 57 0.85 -14.30 8.82
N VAL A 58 0.84 -12.95 8.72
CA VAL A 58 -0.27 -12.19 8.13
C VAL A 58 -0.37 -12.43 6.63
N VAL A 59 0.74 -12.49 5.90
CA VAL A 59 0.74 -12.87 4.47
C VAL A 59 0.14 -14.26 4.29
N PHE A 60 0.59 -15.23 5.09
CA PHE A 60 0.05 -16.59 5.05
C PHE A 60 -1.46 -16.62 5.34
N LEU A 61 -1.89 -15.92 6.39
CA LEU A 61 -3.32 -15.80 6.76
C LEU A 61 -4.16 -15.26 5.61
N LEU A 62 -3.74 -14.15 5.00
CA LEU A 62 -4.49 -13.52 3.91
C LEU A 62 -4.67 -14.45 2.70
N TRP A 63 -3.67 -15.29 2.40
CA TRP A 63 -3.72 -16.19 1.23
C TRP A 63 -4.36 -17.54 1.50
N ASN A 64 -4.32 -18.04 2.75
CA ASN A 64 -4.78 -19.40 3.10
C ASN A 64 -6.01 -19.43 4.00
N ASP A 65 -6.56 -18.27 4.40
CA ASP A 65 -7.75 -18.14 5.25
C ASP A 65 -7.61 -18.79 6.64
N ARG A 66 -6.38 -18.97 7.12
CA ARG A 66 -6.03 -19.49 8.45
C ARG A 66 -4.61 -19.12 8.83
N MET A 67 -4.34 -19.14 10.13
CA MET A 67 -2.95 -19.01 10.62
C MET A 67 -2.11 -20.25 10.28
N PRO A 68 -0.81 -20.08 10.05
CA PRO A 68 0.11 -21.20 9.82
C PRO A 68 0.40 -21.96 11.13
N SER A 69 0.68 -23.26 11.04
CA SER A 69 1.39 -23.96 12.10
C SER A 69 2.86 -23.51 12.14
N ALA A 70 3.61 -23.86 13.18
CA ALA A 70 5.02 -23.47 13.32
C ALA A 70 5.88 -23.99 12.15
N ASP A 71 5.65 -25.23 11.71
CA ASP A 71 6.38 -25.82 10.58
C ASP A 71 6.00 -25.19 9.25
N GLU A 72 4.71 -24.89 9.03
CA GLU A 72 4.25 -24.17 7.84
C GLU A 72 4.84 -22.76 7.77
N LEU A 73 4.87 -22.04 8.89
CA LEU A 73 5.48 -20.71 8.97
C LEU A 73 6.96 -20.76 8.60
N LYS A 74 7.71 -21.69 9.21
CA LYS A 74 9.15 -21.85 8.91
C LYS A 74 9.40 -22.17 7.44
N ASN A 75 8.59 -23.06 6.85
CA ASN A 75 8.70 -23.39 5.43
C ASN A 75 8.34 -22.18 4.54
N PHE A 76 7.25 -21.48 4.88
CA PHE A 76 6.79 -20.32 4.14
C PHE A 76 7.81 -19.17 4.19
N GLN A 77 8.40 -18.89 5.34
CA GLN A 77 9.49 -17.91 5.49
C GLN A 77 10.69 -18.28 4.64
N SER A 78 11.09 -19.56 4.66
CA SER A 78 12.21 -20.05 3.84
C SER A 78 11.92 -19.85 2.33
N GLN A 79 10.70 -20.14 1.89
CA GLN A 79 10.29 -19.95 0.50
C GLN A 79 10.30 -18.45 0.12
N LEU A 80 9.74 -17.57 0.96
CA LEU A 80 9.75 -16.12 0.72
C LEU A 80 11.19 -15.61 0.58
N VAL A 81 12.05 -15.93 1.53
CA VAL A 81 13.43 -15.43 1.52
C VAL A 81 14.24 -15.98 0.33
N SER A 82 14.00 -17.24 -0.08
CA SER A 82 14.66 -17.80 -1.26
C SER A 82 14.31 -17.09 -2.58
N GLU A 83 13.17 -16.41 -2.62
CA GLU A 83 12.68 -15.66 -3.78
C GLU A 83 13.03 -14.15 -3.75
N MET A 84 13.70 -13.67 -2.69
CA MET A 84 14.04 -12.24 -2.56
C MET A 84 15.11 -11.79 -3.54
N GLU A 85 16.04 -12.67 -3.90
CA GLU A 85 17.16 -12.33 -4.77
C GLU A 85 16.68 -11.96 -6.18
N LEU A 86 17.28 -10.92 -6.74
CA LEU A 86 17.01 -10.49 -8.12
C LEU A 86 18.04 -11.11 -9.07
N PRO A 87 17.61 -11.65 -10.23
CA PRO A 87 18.54 -12.14 -11.24
C PRO A 87 19.57 -11.09 -11.67
N GLN A 88 20.80 -11.50 -11.92
CA GLN A 88 21.91 -10.59 -12.22
C GLN A 88 21.68 -9.79 -13.53
N ASP A 89 21.13 -10.42 -14.53
CA ASP A 89 20.77 -9.79 -15.80
C ASP A 89 19.62 -8.78 -15.63
N PHE A 90 18.64 -9.10 -14.79
CA PHE A 90 17.57 -8.16 -14.40
C PHE A 90 18.16 -6.96 -13.63
N MET A 91 19.09 -7.18 -12.68
CA MET A 91 19.78 -6.09 -11.98
C MET A 91 20.57 -5.19 -12.94
N THR A 92 21.15 -5.77 -14.01
CA THR A 92 21.83 -4.98 -15.03
C THR A 92 20.87 -4.04 -15.75
N VAL A 93 19.67 -4.52 -16.10
CA VAL A 93 18.62 -3.67 -16.69
C VAL A 93 18.17 -2.60 -15.70
N LEU A 94 17.93 -2.96 -14.43
CA LEU A 94 17.52 -2.00 -13.42
C LEU A 94 18.52 -0.86 -13.22
N LYS A 95 19.82 -1.15 -13.26
CA LYS A 95 20.91 -0.14 -13.17
C LYS A 95 20.89 0.85 -14.36
N SER A 96 20.32 0.49 -15.50
CA SER A 96 20.20 1.38 -16.68
C SER A 96 19.00 2.33 -16.60
N ILE A 97 18.03 2.06 -15.69
CA ILE A 97 16.85 2.91 -15.53
C ILE A 97 17.21 4.14 -14.68
N PRO A 98 16.94 5.37 -15.15
CA PRO A 98 17.22 6.58 -14.37
C PRO A 98 16.57 6.56 -12.99
N THR A 99 17.33 6.97 -11.97
CA THR A 99 16.85 7.11 -10.57
C THR A 99 16.88 8.56 -10.09
N GLN A 100 17.62 9.45 -10.78
CA GLN A 100 17.72 10.86 -10.41
C GLN A 100 16.46 11.61 -10.85
N ASN A 101 15.89 12.42 -9.95
CA ASN A 101 14.66 13.18 -10.21
C ASN A 101 13.44 12.32 -10.60
N VAL A 102 13.47 11.04 -10.22
CA VAL A 102 12.39 10.09 -10.44
C VAL A 102 11.82 9.66 -9.09
N HIS A 103 10.51 9.80 -8.92
CA HIS A 103 9.84 9.32 -7.71
C HIS A 103 9.94 7.78 -7.60
N PRO A 104 10.35 7.22 -6.45
CA PRO A 104 10.59 5.78 -6.28
C PRO A 104 9.41 4.90 -6.70
N MET A 105 8.16 5.34 -6.48
CA MET A 105 6.96 4.62 -6.92
C MET A 105 6.83 4.50 -8.45
N ALA A 106 7.31 5.49 -9.20
CA ALA A 106 7.32 5.41 -10.66
C ALA A 106 8.34 4.38 -11.15
N TRP A 107 9.51 4.38 -10.53
CA TRP A 107 10.55 3.39 -10.79
C TRP A 107 10.10 1.98 -10.39
N LEU A 108 9.51 1.81 -9.20
CA LEU A 108 9.00 0.53 -8.70
C LEU A 108 7.95 -0.06 -9.65
N ARG A 109 7.02 0.76 -10.13
CA ARG A 109 6.01 0.33 -11.12
C ARG A 109 6.67 -0.22 -12.39
N THR A 110 7.69 0.46 -12.90
CA THR A 110 8.46 0.02 -14.08
C THR A 110 9.20 -1.29 -13.78
N ALA A 111 9.87 -1.38 -12.63
CA ALA A 111 10.61 -2.56 -12.23
C ALA A 111 9.70 -3.80 -12.09
N VAL A 112 8.52 -3.65 -11.48
CA VAL A 112 7.55 -4.76 -11.35
C VAL A 112 6.99 -5.17 -12.72
N SER A 113 6.73 -4.21 -13.62
CA SER A 113 6.31 -4.53 -14.99
C SER A 113 7.41 -5.31 -15.74
N LEU A 114 8.65 -4.86 -15.66
CA LEU A 114 9.79 -5.55 -16.26
C LEU A 114 10.02 -6.94 -15.67
N LEU A 115 9.79 -7.14 -14.37
CA LEU A 115 9.99 -8.42 -13.68
C LEU A 115 9.19 -9.56 -14.32
N SER A 116 8.04 -9.27 -14.96
CA SER A 116 7.25 -10.26 -15.69
C SER A 116 8.02 -10.99 -16.80
N HIS A 117 9.04 -10.34 -17.39
CA HIS A 117 9.88 -10.95 -18.43
C HIS A 117 10.86 -12.01 -17.88
N TRP A 118 11.14 -11.97 -16.58
CA TRP A 118 11.95 -12.96 -15.86
C TRP A 118 11.12 -14.01 -15.13
N ASP A 119 9.80 -13.92 -15.21
CA ASP A 119 8.89 -14.89 -14.61
C ASP A 119 8.32 -15.83 -15.69
N LYS A 120 8.87 -17.04 -15.76
CA LYS A 120 8.44 -18.07 -16.72
C LYS A 120 6.98 -18.45 -16.61
N ASP A 121 6.37 -18.23 -15.44
CA ASP A 121 4.98 -18.54 -15.17
C ASP A 121 4.07 -17.29 -15.33
N ALA A 122 4.59 -16.15 -15.82
CA ALA A 122 3.88 -14.87 -15.83
C ALA A 122 2.46 -14.99 -16.40
N ASN A 123 2.29 -15.67 -17.52
CA ASN A 123 1.01 -15.84 -18.22
C ASN A 123 0.22 -17.09 -17.83
N ASP A 124 0.76 -17.93 -16.92
CA ASP A 124 0.04 -19.11 -16.46
C ASP A 124 -0.98 -18.72 -15.39
N MET A 125 -2.27 -18.98 -15.67
CA MET A 125 -3.40 -18.64 -14.80
C MET A 125 -3.76 -19.76 -13.82
N GLY A 126 -3.03 -20.88 -13.81
CA GLY A 126 -3.26 -21.99 -12.90
C GLY A 126 -3.02 -21.62 -11.43
N THR A 127 -3.77 -22.26 -10.52
CA THR A 127 -3.72 -21.96 -9.09
C THR A 127 -2.32 -22.10 -8.48
N GLU A 128 -1.58 -23.13 -8.84
CA GLU A 128 -0.22 -23.34 -8.32
C GLU A 128 0.77 -22.30 -8.86
N SER A 129 0.62 -21.92 -10.13
CA SER A 129 1.40 -20.87 -10.75
C SER A 129 1.09 -19.50 -10.11
N PHE A 130 -0.19 -19.24 -9.81
CA PHE A 130 -0.60 -18.04 -9.10
C PHE A 130 0.06 -17.93 -7.72
N LYS A 131 0.06 -19.00 -6.91
CA LYS A 131 0.72 -19.04 -5.59
C LYS A 131 2.22 -18.74 -5.71
N LYS A 132 2.91 -19.35 -6.67
CA LYS A 132 4.33 -19.10 -6.93
C LYS A 132 4.60 -17.64 -7.33
N LYS A 133 3.76 -17.06 -8.21
CA LYS A 133 3.87 -15.65 -8.60
C LYS A 133 3.64 -14.71 -7.41
N SER A 134 2.62 -14.98 -6.60
CA SER A 134 2.35 -14.20 -5.39
C SER A 134 3.53 -14.22 -4.43
N LEU A 135 4.14 -15.39 -4.23
CA LEU A 135 5.33 -15.56 -3.40
C LEU A 135 6.51 -14.74 -3.94
N ARG A 136 6.84 -14.90 -5.24
CA ARG A 136 7.93 -14.18 -5.91
C ARG A 136 7.76 -12.67 -5.88
N LEU A 137 6.56 -12.18 -6.19
CA LEU A 137 6.26 -10.75 -6.20
C LEU A 137 6.35 -10.15 -4.79
N THR A 138 5.79 -10.83 -3.79
CA THR A 138 5.84 -10.37 -2.40
C THR A 138 7.27 -10.33 -1.88
N ALA A 139 8.05 -11.38 -2.11
CA ALA A 139 9.45 -11.45 -1.71
C ALA A 139 10.30 -10.36 -2.38
N LYS A 140 10.13 -10.16 -3.70
CA LYS A 140 10.94 -9.21 -4.48
C LYS A 140 10.52 -7.75 -4.29
N MET A 141 9.31 -7.46 -3.82
CA MET A 141 8.84 -6.08 -3.68
C MET A 141 9.77 -5.25 -2.78
N GLY A 142 10.14 -5.78 -1.62
CA GLY A 142 11.09 -5.12 -0.72
C GLY A 142 12.49 -4.99 -1.31
N THR A 143 12.96 -6.02 -2.00
CA THR A 143 14.27 -6.00 -2.65
C THR A 143 14.33 -4.95 -3.76
N LEU A 144 13.25 -4.77 -4.53
CA LEU A 144 13.17 -3.72 -5.57
C LEU A 144 13.24 -2.31 -4.99
N VAL A 145 12.58 -2.05 -3.85
CA VAL A 145 12.67 -0.76 -3.15
C VAL A 145 14.10 -0.52 -2.66
N CYS A 146 14.75 -1.53 -2.10
CA CYS A 146 16.14 -1.45 -1.66
C CYS A 146 17.12 -1.32 -2.84
N ALA A 147 16.83 -1.96 -3.98
CA ALA A 147 17.63 -1.82 -5.20
C ALA A 147 17.58 -0.39 -5.76
N PHE A 148 16.40 0.23 -5.78
CA PHE A 148 16.28 1.65 -6.15
C PHE A 148 17.19 2.53 -5.28
N GLU A 149 17.12 2.36 -3.96
CA GLU A 149 17.93 3.12 -3.01
C GLU A 149 19.43 2.87 -3.17
N ALA A 150 19.81 1.62 -3.42
CA ALA A 150 21.19 1.25 -3.67
C ALA A 150 21.73 1.88 -4.97
N ILE A 151 20.95 1.79 -6.06
CA ILE A 151 21.32 2.34 -7.38
C ILE A 151 21.47 3.86 -7.31
N ARG A 152 20.48 4.58 -6.71
CA ARG A 152 20.55 6.05 -6.65
C ARG A 152 21.72 6.56 -5.81
N ASN A 153 22.16 5.81 -4.81
CA ASN A 153 23.32 6.13 -3.97
C ASN A 153 24.61 5.46 -4.44
N LYS A 154 24.62 4.82 -5.61
CA LYS A 154 25.81 4.18 -6.21
C LYS A 154 26.48 3.18 -5.27
N ARG A 155 25.69 2.44 -4.49
CA ARG A 155 26.16 1.38 -3.62
C ARG A 155 25.71 0.00 -4.10
N GLU A 156 26.41 -1.05 -3.69
CA GLU A 156 25.97 -2.41 -3.93
C GLU A 156 24.74 -2.75 -3.06
N LEU A 157 23.81 -3.50 -3.66
CA LEU A 157 22.71 -4.08 -2.93
C LEU A 157 23.22 -5.31 -2.18
N LEU A 158 23.05 -5.33 -0.85
CA LEU A 158 23.41 -6.49 -0.06
C LEU A 158 22.48 -7.68 -0.38
N PRO A 159 22.99 -8.92 -0.41
CA PRO A 159 22.15 -10.08 -0.61
C PRO A 159 21.26 -10.35 0.62
N PRO A 160 20.05 -10.93 0.42
CA PRO A 160 19.19 -11.32 1.53
C PRO A 160 19.83 -12.50 2.32
N GLN A 161 19.61 -12.49 3.64
CA GLN A 161 20.05 -13.56 4.54
C GLN A 161 18.93 -14.58 4.75
N LYS A 162 19.19 -15.84 4.43
CA LYS A 162 18.20 -16.93 4.35
C LYS A 162 17.46 -17.24 5.66
N ASN A 163 18.08 -16.98 6.81
CA ASN A 163 17.55 -17.28 8.14
C ASN A 163 16.96 -16.05 8.85
N LYS A 164 16.67 -14.99 8.12
CA LYS A 164 16.12 -13.75 8.64
C LYS A 164 14.73 -13.46 8.03
N SER A 165 13.92 -12.68 8.77
CA SER A 165 12.58 -12.26 8.29
C SER A 165 12.66 -11.30 7.10
N LEU A 166 11.52 -11.10 6.42
CA LEU A 166 11.39 -10.08 5.37
C LEU A 166 11.71 -8.68 5.91
N ALA A 167 11.19 -8.35 7.11
CA ALA A 167 11.45 -7.06 7.76
C ALA A 167 12.94 -6.85 8.05
N TRP A 168 13.61 -7.87 8.58
CA TRP A 168 15.05 -7.79 8.83
C TRP A 168 15.84 -7.61 7.53
N ASN A 169 15.53 -8.40 6.52
CA ASN A 169 16.19 -8.34 5.22
C ASN A 169 15.98 -6.99 4.53
N PHE A 170 14.75 -6.45 4.59
CA PHE A 170 14.48 -5.12 4.06
C PHE A 170 15.36 -4.05 4.72
N MET A 171 15.39 -4.01 6.05
CA MET A 171 16.19 -3.03 6.78
C MET A 171 17.70 -3.20 6.54
N HIS A 172 18.18 -4.44 6.46
CA HIS A 172 19.56 -4.78 6.13
C HIS A 172 19.96 -4.28 4.73
N MET A 173 19.17 -4.61 3.72
CA MET A 173 19.42 -4.16 2.34
C MET A 173 19.30 -2.66 2.16
N LEU A 174 18.32 -2.04 2.84
CA LEU A 174 18.10 -0.60 2.77
C LEU A 174 19.27 0.19 3.39
N LYS A 175 19.75 -0.23 4.54
CA LYS A 175 20.82 0.46 5.29
C LYS A 175 22.23 0.08 4.85
N GLY A 176 22.41 -1.08 4.24
CA GLY A 176 23.73 -1.61 3.93
C GLY A 176 24.51 -2.11 5.16
N SER A 177 23.81 -2.39 6.27
CA SER A 177 24.40 -2.82 7.54
C SER A 177 23.41 -3.68 8.35
N GLU A 178 23.87 -4.28 9.44
CA GLU A 178 22.99 -5.01 10.34
C GLU A 178 21.99 -4.05 11.02
N PRO A 179 20.67 -4.34 10.93
CA PRO A 179 19.66 -3.49 11.53
C PRO A 179 19.54 -3.71 13.04
N LYS A 180 19.13 -2.66 13.77
CA LYS A 180 18.79 -2.77 15.19
C LYS A 180 17.55 -3.65 15.35
N ALA A 181 17.58 -4.58 16.32
CA ALA A 181 16.48 -5.53 16.56
C ALA A 181 15.13 -4.83 16.81
N ASP A 182 15.13 -3.75 17.60
CA ASP A 182 13.91 -2.97 17.87
C ASP A 182 13.35 -2.29 16.61
N HIS A 183 14.21 -1.79 15.72
CA HIS A 183 13.76 -1.23 14.45
C HIS A 183 13.14 -2.32 13.54
N VAL A 184 13.71 -3.52 13.52
CA VAL A 184 13.13 -4.66 12.77
C VAL A 184 11.74 -5.00 13.29
N LYS A 185 11.57 -5.09 14.62
CA LYS A 185 10.26 -5.37 15.23
C LYS A 185 9.22 -4.29 14.91
N VAL A 186 9.59 -3.02 15.03
CA VAL A 186 8.70 -1.90 14.71
C VAL A 186 8.35 -1.90 13.23
N PHE A 187 9.33 -2.15 12.35
CA PHE A 187 9.09 -2.21 10.92
C PHE A 187 8.16 -3.36 10.54
N ASP A 188 8.34 -4.54 11.15
CA ASP A 188 7.47 -5.70 10.97
C ASP A 188 6.02 -5.37 11.38
N THR A 189 5.82 -4.75 12.54
CA THR A 189 4.49 -4.25 12.97
C THR A 189 3.91 -3.26 11.96
N CYS A 190 4.70 -2.35 11.40
CA CYS A 190 4.24 -1.45 10.35
C CYS A 190 3.80 -2.21 9.09
N LEU A 191 4.50 -3.26 8.69
CA LEU A 191 4.10 -4.11 7.57
C LEU A 191 2.77 -4.81 7.86
N VAL A 192 2.56 -5.35 9.06
CA VAL A 192 1.28 -5.94 9.48
C VAL A 192 0.14 -4.92 9.36
N LEU A 193 0.31 -3.72 9.90
CA LEU A 193 -0.72 -2.66 9.90
C LEU A 193 -1.11 -2.18 8.49
N HIS A 194 -0.24 -2.32 7.50
CA HIS A 194 -0.47 -1.86 6.13
C HIS A 194 -0.85 -2.98 5.14
N ALA A 195 -0.85 -4.28 5.57
CA ALA A 195 -0.96 -5.44 4.70
C ALA A 195 -2.25 -5.47 3.86
N ASP A 196 -3.38 -5.03 4.41
CA ASP A 196 -4.62 -4.87 3.66
C ASP A 196 -5.57 -3.82 4.29
N HIS A 197 -6.63 -3.45 3.58
CA HIS A 197 -7.67 -2.56 4.08
C HIS A 197 -8.91 -2.63 3.19
N GLU A 198 -9.63 -3.72 3.25
CA GLU A 198 -10.84 -3.97 2.47
C GLU A 198 -10.67 -3.61 0.97
N LEU A 199 -11.71 -3.15 0.30
CA LEU A 199 -11.66 -2.77 -1.11
C LEU A 199 -11.14 -1.33 -1.30
N ASN A 200 -9.95 -1.06 -0.75
CA ASN A 200 -9.27 0.22 -0.97
C ASN A 200 -8.95 0.46 -2.45
N CYS A 201 -8.60 1.70 -2.81
CA CYS A 201 -8.42 2.10 -4.21
C CYS A 201 -7.43 1.20 -4.98
N SER A 202 -6.30 0.81 -4.39
CA SER A 202 -5.32 -0.04 -5.06
C SER A 202 -5.74 -1.52 -5.11
N ALA A 203 -6.44 -2.03 -4.09
CA ALA A 203 -7.05 -3.36 -4.14
C ALA A 203 -8.16 -3.43 -5.21
N PHE A 204 -8.96 -2.37 -5.34
CA PHE A 204 -9.94 -2.29 -6.41
C PHE A 204 -9.29 -2.24 -7.80
N ALA A 205 -8.23 -1.45 -7.97
CA ALA A 205 -7.46 -1.43 -9.24
C ALA A 205 -6.88 -2.80 -9.58
N THR A 206 -6.38 -3.54 -8.57
CA THR A 206 -5.94 -4.94 -8.72
C THR A 206 -7.07 -5.82 -9.25
N ARG A 207 -8.25 -5.77 -8.62
CA ARG A 207 -9.41 -6.58 -9.02
C ARG A 207 -9.92 -6.20 -10.41
N VAL A 208 -9.96 -4.91 -10.75
CA VAL A 208 -10.36 -4.44 -12.10
C VAL A 208 -9.46 -5.04 -13.16
N THR A 209 -8.14 -4.98 -12.97
CA THR A 209 -7.19 -5.55 -13.93
C THR A 209 -7.27 -7.07 -13.95
N ALA A 210 -7.30 -7.74 -12.80
CA ALA A 210 -7.46 -9.19 -12.71
C ALA A 210 -8.76 -9.68 -13.35
N SER A 211 -9.86 -8.91 -13.25
CA SER A 211 -11.16 -9.27 -13.81
C SER A 211 -11.16 -9.43 -15.33
N SER A 212 -10.21 -8.82 -16.03
CA SER A 212 -10.01 -9.00 -17.46
C SER A 212 -9.24 -10.28 -17.81
N LEU A 213 -8.85 -11.09 -16.81
CA LEU A 213 -7.93 -12.23 -16.90
C LEU A 213 -6.52 -11.84 -17.35
N SER A 214 -6.12 -10.60 -17.09
CA SER A 214 -4.72 -10.17 -17.20
C SER A 214 -3.86 -10.84 -16.13
N ASP A 215 -2.57 -10.96 -16.37
CA ASP A 215 -1.62 -11.58 -15.44
C ASP A 215 -1.47 -10.84 -14.10
N LEU A 216 -0.90 -11.51 -13.08
CA LEU A 216 -0.76 -10.94 -11.74
C LEU A 216 0.21 -9.75 -11.70
N HIS A 217 1.27 -9.73 -12.52
CA HIS A 217 2.20 -8.59 -12.57
C HIS A 217 1.46 -7.33 -13.05
N SER A 218 0.63 -7.45 -14.10
CA SER A 218 -0.21 -6.35 -14.60
C SER A 218 -1.18 -5.83 -13.54
N ALA A 219 -1.80 -6.74 -12.77
CA ALA A 219 -2.70 -6.38 -11.68
C ALA A 219 -1.96 -5.61 -10.56
N VAL A 220 -0.77 -6.07 -10.18
CA VAL A 220 0.10 -5.40 -9.18
C VAL A 220 0.61 -4.05 -9.70
N VAL A 221 1.00 -3.94 -10.97
CA VAL A 221 1.40 -2.67 -11.60
C VAL A 221 0.27 -1.64 -11.54
N SER A 222 -0.97 -2.05 -11.80
CA SER A 222 -2.16 -1.20 -11.66
C SER A 222 -2.34 -0.72 -10.22
N ALA A 223 -2.15 -1.62 -9.25
CA ALA A 223 -2.22 -1.30 -7.82
C ALA A 223 -1.15 -0.29 -7.39
N ILE A 224 0.10 -0.46 -7.83
CA ILE A 224 1.20 0.47 -7.57
C ILE A 224 0.87 1.85 -8.16
N GLY A 225 0.29 1.89 -9.36
CA GLY A 225 -0.17 3.12 -9.99
C GLY A 225 -1.22 3.87 -9.16
N ALA A 226 -2.21 3.15 -8.64
CA ALA A 226 -3.25 3.71 -7.77
C ALA A 226 -2.67 4.15 -6.40
N LEU A 227 -1.79 3.33 -5.80
CA LEU A 227 -1.19 3.61 -4.49
C LEU A 227 -0.32 4.87 -4.51
N LYS A 228 0.35 5.17 -5.62
CA LYS A 228 1.20 6.37 -5.77
C LYS A 228 0.44 7.68 -5.57
N GLY A 229 -0.87 7.71 -5.79
CA GLY A 229 -1.66 8.93 -5.73
C GLY A 229 -1.67 9.58 -4.33
N PRO A 230 -1.60 10.92 -4.22
CA PRO A 230 -1.59 11.63 -2.92
C PRO A 230 -2.91 11.52 -2.15
N LEU A 231 -3.98 11.06 -2.79
CA LEU A 231 -5.26 10.76 -2.14
C LEU A 231 -5.36 9.31 -1.65
N HIS A 232 -4.27 8.53 -1.78
CA HIS A 232 -4.15 7.15 -1.33
C HIS A 232 -2.82 6.97 -0.59
N GLY A 233 -1.95 6.03 -0.97
CA GLY A 233 -0.73 5.71 -0.23
C GLY A 233 0.36 6.80 -0.20
N GLY A 234 0.27 7.83 -1.04
CA GLY A 234 1.19 8.96 -0.99
C GLY A 234 1.01 9.91 0.20
N ALA A 235 0.03 9.66 1.07
CA ALA A 235 -0.29 10.57 2.18
C ALA A 235 0.79 10.58 3.27
N ASN A 236 1.40 9.46 3.63
CA ASN A 236 2.41 9.38 4.69
C ASN A 236 3.70 10.15 4.35
N GLU A 237 4.12 10.14 3.09
CA GLU A 237 5.22 10.98 2.62
C GLU A 237 4.89 12.47 2.79
N GLN A 238 3.68 12.87 2.39
CA GLN A 238 3.21 14.24 2.51
C GLN A 238 3.09 14.71 3.97
N VAL A 239 2.75 13.81 4.90
CA VAL A 239 2.77 14.11 6.34
C VAL A 239 4.17 14.51 6.79
N MET A 240 5.20 13.74 6.44
CA MET A 240 6.57 14.09 6.87
C MET A 240 7.08 15.37 6.22
N ILE A 241 6.75 15.61 4.94
CA ILE A 241 7.05 16.88 4.26
C ILE A 241 6.37 18.05 4.98
N MET A 242 5.10 17.90 5.35
CA MET A 242 4.34 18.88 6.12
C MET A 242 4.99 19.17 7.47
N LEU A 243 5.32 18.14 8.26
CA LEU A 243 5.96 18.29 9.56
C LEU A 243 7.33 19.01 9.45
N LYS A 244 8.15 18.64 8.46
CA LYS A 244 9.42 19.31 8.18
C LYS A 244 9.24 20.78 7.78
N LYS A 245 8.19 21.12 7.05
CA LYS A 245 7.85 22.51 6.68
C LYS A 245 7.40 23.31 7.89
N ILE A 246 6.63 22.75 8.80
CA ILE A 246 6.22 23.37 10.05
C ILE A 246 7.45 23.63 10.94
N GLY A 247 8.26 22.63 11.18
CA GLY A 247 9.58 22.66 11.79
C GLY A 247 9.60 22.82 13.31
N THR A 248 8.63 23.51 13.95
CA THR A 248 8.59 23.72 15.41
C THR A 248 7.16 23.55 15.95
N ILE A 249 7.06 23.26 17.26
CA ILE A 249 5.76 23.09 17.95
C ILE A 249 4.95 24.38 17.91
N GLU A 250 5.58 25.53 18.10
CA GLU A 250 4.91 26.84 18.14
C GLU A 250 4.21 27.16 16.80
N LYS A 251 4.80 26.71 15.69
CA LYS A 251 4.23 26.88 14.36
C LYS A 251 3.12 25.87 14.05
N ALA A 252 3.07 24.73 14.73
CA ALA A 252 2.12 23.67 14.43
C ALA A 252 0.67 24.11 14.64
N GLN A 253 0.39 24.82 15.73
CA GLN A 253 -0.95 25.33 16.03
C GLN A 253 -1.41 26.40 15.02
N ALA A 254 -0.50 27.33 14.69
CA ALA A 254 -0.79 28.35 13.67
C ALA A 254 -1.05 27.70 12.30
N PHE A 255 -0.22 26.71 11.92
CA PHE A 255 -0.41 25.97 10.68
C PHE A 255 -1.81 25.33 10.57
N VAL A 256 -2.28 24.66 11.64
CA VAL A 256 -3.62 24.03 11.62
C VAL A 256 -4.69 25.09 11.48
N LYS A 257 -4.59 26.21 12.20
CA LYS A 257 -5.56 27.31 12.09
C LYS A 257 -5.60 27.87 10.67
N ASP A 258 -4.45 28.18 10.08
CA ASP A 258 -4.35 28.72 8.73
C ASP A 258 -4.93 27.74 7.69
N ALA A 259 -4.62 26.44 7.81
CA ALA A 259 -5.16 25.40 6.95
C ALA A 259 -6.69 25.29 7.05
N LEU A 260 -7.25 25.40 8.27
CA LEU A 260 -8.69 25.37 8.48
C LEU A 260 -9.39 26.60 7.89
N GLU A 261 -8.83 27.80 8.04
CA GLU A 261 -9.33 29.04 7.45
C GLU A 261 -9.29 29.01 5.91
N ALA A 262 -8.18 28.48 5.34
CA ALA A 262 -8.00 28.29 3.91
C ALA A 262 -8.80 27.10 3.34
N LYS A 263 -9.45 26.27 4.18
CA LYS A 263 -10.11 25.01 3.80
C LYS A 263 -9.16 24.02 3.12
N GLU A 264 -7.88 24.07 3.48
CA GLU A 264 -6.86 23.14 3.01
C GLU A 264 -6.88 21.85 3.84
N LYS A 265 -6.44 20.75 3.22
CA LYS A 265 -6.35 19.45 3.90
C LYS A 265 -5.07 19.36 4.75
N VAL A 266 -5.22 18.98 6.00
CA VAL A 266 -4.09 18.54 6.82
C VAL A 266 -3.81 17.07 6.50
N MET A 267 -2.61 16.79 5.98
CA MET A 267 -2.27 15.45 5.49
C MET A 267 -2.27 14.42 6.63
N GLY A 268 -2.79 13.23 6.35
CA GLY A 268 -2.89 12.15 7.34
C GLY A 268 -4.02 12.29 8.35
N ILE A 269 -4.83 13.37 8.29
CA ILE A 269 -5.98 13.59 9.16
C ILE A 269 -7.28 13.29 8.41
N GLY A 270 -8.18 12.56 9.06
CA GLY A 270 -9.46 12.11 8.52
C GLY A 270 -9.35 10.80 7.75
N HIS A 271 -10.46 10.10 7.66
CA HIS A 271 -10.58 8.84 6.95
C HIS A 271 -11.94 8.75 6.24
N ARG A 272 -11.96 8.11 5.05
CA ARG A 272 -13.19 7.97 4.28
C ARG A 272 -14.20 7.02 4.94
N VAL A 273 -13.72 6.02 5.64
CA VAL A 273 -14.54 4.96 6.25
C VAL A 273 -14.70 5.15 7.75
N TYR A 274 -13.59 5.31 8.49
CA TYR A 274 -13.64 5.44 9.95
C TYR A 274 -14.18 6.79 10.38
N LYS A 275 -15.21 6.77 11.24
CA LYS A 275 -15.79 7.97 11.88
C LYS A 275 -15.16 8.25 13.25
N ASN A 276 -14.70 7.19 13.94
CA ASN A 276 -14.17 7.24 15.30
C ASN A 276 -12.66 6.94 15.35
N GLY A 277 -11.92 7.33 14.30
CA GLY A 277 -10.47 7.11 14.20
C GLY A 277 -10.08 5.76 13.61
N ASP A 278 -8.90 5.73 13.00
CA ASP A 278 -8.32 4.53 12.41
C ASP A 278 -7.64 3.70 13.52
N PRO A 279 -8.03 2.44 13.76
CA PRO A 279 -7.45 1.60 14.83
C PRO A 279 -5.93 1.44 14.69
N ARG A 280 -5.40 1.48 13.47
CA ARG A 280 -3.97 1.37 13.20
C ARG A 280 -3.18 2.59 13.68
N ALA A 281 -3.80 3.78 13.63
CA ALA A 281 -3.16 5.02 14.06
C ALA A 281 -2.84 5.02 15.57
N ALA A 282 -3.64 4.34 16.39
CA ALA A 282 -3.40 4.23 17.82
C ALA A 282 -2.10 3.47 18.14
N PHE A 283 -1.79 2.40 17.39
CA PHE A 283 -0.51 1.70 17.51
C PHE A 283 0.67 2.58 17.10
N LEU A 284 0.54 3.22 15.95
CA LEU A 284 1.60 4.07 15.40
C LEU A 284 1.85 5.32 16.25
N ARG A 285 0.83 5.87 16.92
CA ARG A 285 0.98 6.98 17.87
C ARG A 285 1.91 6.58 19.03
N LYS A 286 1.71 5.39 19.62
CA LYS A 286 2.56 4.87 20.71
C LYS A 286 4.01 4.62 20.22
N LEU A 287 4.15 4.06 19.03
CA LEU A 287 5.47 3.81 18.43
C LEU A 287 6.18 5.12 18.09
N SER A 288 5.47 6.11 17.55
CA SER A 288 6.00 7.45 17.26
C SER A 288 6.52 8.13 18.54
N GLU A 289 5.73 8.13 19.62
CA GLU A 289 6.14 8.70 20.92
C GLU A 289 7.41 8.03 21.45
N LYS A 290 7.45 6.70 21.46
CA LYS A 290 8.60 5.94 21.94
C LYS A 290 9.84 6.25 21.10
N MET A 291 9.75 6.11 19.80
CA MET A 291 10.91 6.17 18.90
C MET A 291 11.49 7.58 18.78
N THR A 292 10.66 8.63 18.76
CA THR A 292 11.14 10.01 18.71
C THR A 292 11.90 10.40 19.98
N LYS A 293 11.48 9.89 21.15
CA LYS A 293 12.23 10.03 22.41
C LYS A 293 13.56 9.27 22.36
N GLU A 294 13.58 8.06 21.83
CA GLU A 294 14.79 7.22 21.73
C GLU A 294 15.88 7.84 20.84
N ILE A 295 15.50 8.52 19.77
CA ILE A 295 16.47 9.22 18.91
C ILE A 295 16.83 10.64 19.39
N GLY A 296 16.22 11.11 20.49
CA GLY A 296 16.44 12.45 21.04
C GLY A 296 15.74 13.59 20.29
N GLU A 297 14.74 13.26 19.45
CA GLU A 297 13.98 14.24 18.65
C GLU A 297 12.47 14.16 18.96
N PRO A 298 12.01 14.34 20.23
CA PRO A 298 10.60 14.21 20.60
C PRO A 298 9.68 15.23 19.91
N VAL A 299 10.25 16.32 19.40
CA VAL A 299 9.53 17.38 18.68
C VAL A 299 8.64 16.84 17.55
N TRP A 300 9.04 15.77 16.87
CA TRP A 300 8.24 15.20 15.79
C TRP A 300 6.93 14.57 16.27
N TYR A 301 6.99 13.87 17.41
CA TYR A 301 5.77 13.35 18.05
C TYR A 301 4.95 14.48 18.66
N GLU A 302 5.57 15.42 19.35
CA GLU A 302 4.89 16.52 20.03
C GLU A 302 4.12 17.41 19.04
N MET A 303 4.74 17.76 17.90
CA MET A 303 4.03 18.44 16.81
C MET A 303 2.88 17.62 16.27
N SER A 304 3.09 16.32 16.05
CA SER A 304 2.05 15.42 15.54
C SER A 304 0.89 15.34 16.52
N ALA A 305 1.16 15.16 17.81
CA ALA A 305 0.13 15.12 18.84
C ALA A 305 -0.66 16.43 18.94
N LEU A 306 0.03 17.59 18.86
CA LEU A 306 -0.63 18.89 18.86
C LEU A 306 -1.54 19.09 17.65
N ILE A 307 -1.10 18.68 16.45
CA ILE A 307 -1.93 18.75 15.23
C ILE A 307 -3.15 17.83 15.36
N ASP A 308 -2.97 16.58 15.81
CA ASP A 308 -4.03 15.60 16.04
C ASP A 308 -5.08 16.14 17.01
N ASP A 309 -4.65 16.58 18.22
CA ASP A 309 -5.54 17.11 19.25
C ASP A 309 -6.29 18.38 18.79
N THR A 310 -5.62 19.25 18.02
CA THR A 310 -6.25 20.47 17.47
C THR A 310 -7.30 20.12 16.41
N MET A 311 -6.97 19.22 15.48
CA MET A 311 -7.90 18.79 14.43
C MET A 311 -9.11 18.05 15.01
N PHE A 312 -8.91 17.25 16.04
CA PHE A 312 -10.02 16.61 16.75
C PHE A 312 -10.93 17.64 17.43
N LYS A 313 -10.35 18.61 18.15
CA LYS A 313 -11.10 19.66 18.83
C LYS A 313 -11.88 20.55 17.87
N GLU A 314 -11.29 20.95 16.76
CA GLU A 314 -11.88 21.93 15.83
C GLU A 314 -12.86 21.29 14.83
N LYS A 315 -12.63 20.02 14.43
CA LYS A 315 -13.39 19.36 13.35
C LYS A 315 -13.89 17.95 13.71
N GLY A 316 -13.52 17.38 14.85
CA GLY A 316 -13.82 15.99 15.16
C GLY A 316 -13.11 15.00 14.24
N LEU A 317 -12.03 15.43 13.55
CA LEU A 317 -11.28 14.59 12.65
C LEU A 317 -10.07 13.97 13.36
N MET A 318 -9.87 12.68 13.17
CA MET A 318 -8.81 11.88 13.79
C MET A 318 -7.78 11.44 12.74
N PRO A 319 -6.54 11.10 13.18
CA PRO A 319 -5.50 10.63 12.28
C PRO A 319 -5.85 9.27 11.67
N ASN A 320 -5.35 9.04 10.47
CA ASN A 320 -5.34 7.74 9.81
C ASN A 320 -3.94 7.09 9.94
N VAL A 321 -3.77 5.90 9.34
CA VAL A 321 -2.52 5.13 9.40
C VAL A 321 -1.28 5.90 8.91
N ASP A 322 -1.45 6.84 7.98
CA ASP A 322 -0.35 7.58 7.37
C ASP A 322 0.27 8.62 8.31
N PHE A 323 -0.51 9.14 9.26
CA PHE A 323 -0.09 10.29 10.06
C PHE A 323 1.11 9.96 10.96
N TYR A 324 0.97 8.97 11.83
CA TYR A 324 2.05 8.60 12.75
C TYR A 324 3.08 7.65 12.13
N SER A 325 2.76 6.93 11.04
CA SER A 325 3.76 6.13 10.33
C SER A 325 4.90 6.98 9.77
N ALA A 326 4.62 8.23 9.41
CA ALA A 326 5.61 9.16 8.89
C ALA A 326 6.77 9.41 9.87
N THR A 327 6.45 9.68 11.14
CA THR A 327 7.47 9.90 12.19
C THR A 327 8.15 8.60 12.60
N VAL A 328 7.45 7.47 12.61
CA VAL A 328 8.04 6.15 12.88
C VAL A 328 9.10 5.81 11.82
N TYR A 329 8.80 6.00 10.54
CA TYR A 329 9.78 5.76 9.46
C TYR A 329 10.94 6.74 9.51
N TYR A 330 10.68 8.00 9.85
CA TYR A 330 11.73 8.99 10.07
C TYR A 330 12.73 8.55 11.15
N CYS A 331 12.24 8.08 12.30
CA CYS A 331 13.09 7.59 13.39
C CYS A 331 13.96 6.39 13.01
N MET A 332 13.48 5.56 12.07
CA MET A 332 14.27 4.48 11.51
C MET A 332 15.28 4.98 10.45
N GLY A 333 15.33 6.28 10.16
CA GLY A 333 16.18 6.90 9.16
C GLY A 333 15.88 6.42 7.73
N ILE A 334 14.62 6.15 7.44
CA ILE A 334 14.14 5.81 6.10
C ILE A 334 13.98 7.10 5.30
N PRO A 335 14.48 7.19 4.06
CA PRO A 335 14.23 8.34 3.19
C PRO A 335 12.73 8.59 3.00
N THR A 336 12.31 9.84 3.08
CA THR A 336 10.88 10.23 3.09
C THR A 336 10.14 9.76 1.82
N ASP A 337 10.80 9.81 0.66
CA ASP A 337 10.24 9.38 -0.62
C ASP A 337 10.09 7.85 -0.78
N LEU A 338 10.65 7.06 0.17
CA LEU A 338 10.45 5.61 0.23
C LEU A 338 9.24 5.18 1.07
N TYR A 339 8.53 6.09 1.73
CA TYR A 339 7.39 5.74 2.59
C TYR A 339 6.26 5.07 1.79
N THR A 340 5.89 5.66 0.64
CA THR A 340 4.87 5.05 -0.24
C THR A 340 5.34 3.73 -0.87
N PRO A 341 6.59 3.56 -1.35
CA PRO A 341 7.15 2.25 -1.71
C PRO A 341 7.06 1.20 -0.60
N ILE A 342 7.35 1.57 0.65
CA ILE A 342 7.21 0.64 1.81
C ILE A 342 5.75 0.25 2.01
N PHE A 343 4.81 1.16 1.80
CA PHE A 343 3.40 0.82 1.80
C PHE A 343 3.09 -0.28 0.77
N ALA A 344 3.68 -0.20 -0.44
CA ALA A 344 3.53 -1.25 -1.45
C ALA A 344 4.16 -2.58 -1.01
N VAL A 345 5.31 -2.56 -0.31
CA VAL A 345 5.97 -3.77 0.24
C VAL A 345 5.03 -4.54 1.17
N SER A 346 4.24 -3.84 1.94
CA SER A 346 3.24 -4.46 2.81
C SER A 346 1.97 -4.86 2.03
N ARG A 347 1.40 -3.92 1.28
CA ARG A 347 0.09 -4.05 0.65
C ARG A 347 0.04 -5.11 -0.47
N ILE A 348 1.18 -5.53 -1.00
CA ILE A 348 1.25 -6.63 -1.98
C ILE A 348 0.59 -7.91 -1.46
N ALA A 349 0.63 -8.17 -0.14
CA ALA A 349 -0.04 -9.30 0.49
C ALA A 349 -1.55 -9.26 0.25
N GLY A 350 -2.17 -8.11 0.50
CA GLY A 350 -3.60 -7.88 0.25
C GLY A 350 -3.93 -7.90 -1.24
N TRP A 351 -3.11 -7.29 -2.10
CA TRP A 351 -3.35 -7.31 -3.55
C TRP A 351 -3.37 -8.72 -4.10
N CYS A 352 -2.42 -9.59 -3.70
CA CYS A 352 -2.40 -11.00 -4.10
C CYS A 352 -3.64 -11.73 -3.60
N ALA A 353 -4.07 -11.51 -2.34
CA ALA A 353 -5.27 -12.13 -1.79
C ALA A 353 -6.54 -11.69 -2.56
N HIS A 354 -6.68 -10.40 -2.86
CA HIS A 354 -7.80 -9.90 -3.66
C HIS A 354 -7.79 -10.39 -5.10
N ALA A 355 -6.61 -10.50 -5.73
CA ALA A 355 -6.48 -11.09 -7.05
C ALA A 355 -6.86 -12.58 -7.05
N GLN A 356 -6.46 -13.32 -6.01
CA GLN A 356 -6.82 -14.73 -5.84
C GLN A 356 -8.34 -14.94 -5.80
N GLU A 357 -9.05 -14.14 -5.01
CA GLU A 357 -10.52 -14.19 -4.98
C GLU A 357 -11.13 -13.82 -6.33
N GLN A 358 -10.58 -12.80 -6.99
CA GLN A 358 -11.08 -12.35 -8.28
C GLN A 358 -10.93 -13.44 -9.35
N TYR A 359 -9.78 -14.11 -9.45
CA TYR A 359 -9.58 -15.19 -10.41
C TYR A 359 -10.43 -16.42 -10.08
N ALA A 360 -10.66 -16.72 -8.79
CA ALA A 360 -11.44 -17.88 -8.38
C ALA A 360 -12.94 -17.75 -8.71
N ASN A 361 -13.48 -16.55 -8.69
CA ASN A 361 -14.87 -16.26 -9.04
C ASN A 361 -14.93 -15.00 -9.91
N ASN A 362 -14.53 -15.15 -11.19
CA ASN A 362 -14.29 -14.01 -12.04
C ASN A 362 -15.52 -13.54 -12.82
N ARG A 363 -15.71 -12.22 -12.79
CA ARG A 363 -16.52 -11.49 -13.75
C ARG A 363 -15.86 -10.15 -14.03
N ILE A 364 -15.76 -9.77 -15.31
CA ILE A 364 -15.13 -8.51 -15.72
C ILE A 364 -15.88 -7.30 -15.14
N TYR A 365 -15.16 -6.37 -14.53
CA TYR A 365 -15.70 -5.07 -14.11
C TYR A 365 -15.88 -4.17 -15.31
N ARG A 366 -17.15 -3.84 -15.58
CA ARG A 366 -17.51 -2.98 -16.71
C ARG A 366 -18.73 -2.11 -16.34
N PRO A 367 -18.52 -1.08 -15.47
CA PRO A 367 -19.59 -0.14 -15.15
C PRO A 367 -19.99 0.70 -16.37
N ARG A 368 -21.15 1.32 -16.31
CA ARG A 368 -21.62 2.25 -17.35
C ARG A 368 -21.30 3.68 -16.99
N GLY A 369 -21.04 4.52 -18.03
CA GLY A 369 -20.92 5.96 -17.88
C GLY A 369 -22.24 6.65 -18.24
N LYS A 370 -22.63 7.68 -17.48
CA LYS A 370 -23.70 8.59 -17.86
C LYS A 370 -23.18 9.55 -18.92
N TRP A 371 -23.78 9.52 -20.11
CA TRP A 371 -23.40 10.44 -21.18
C TRP A 371 -23.87 11.86 -20.85
N ILE A 372 -22.98 12.82 -20.92
CA ILE A 372 -23.23 14.28 -20.71
C ILE A 372 -22.80 15.12 -21.92
N GLY A 373 -22.36 14.49 -23.01
CA GLY A 373 -21.92 15.18 -24.22
C GLY A 373 -23.08 15.50 -25.16
N LYS A 374 -22.75 16.13 -26.31
CA LYS A 374 -23.71 16.42 -27.38
C LYS A 374 -24.19 15.12 -28.05
N THR A 375 -25.44 15.11 -28.50
CA THR A 375 -26.05 14.02 -29.25
C THR A 375 -26.61 14.55 -30.58
N GLY A 376 -26.86 13.64 -31.53
CA GLY A 376 -27.51 14.00 -32.80
C GLY A 376 -26.61 14.79 -33.77
N LEU A 377 -25.29 14.82 -33.56
CA LEU A 377 -24.38 15.44 -34.53
C LEU A 377 -24.26 14.56 -35.77
N VAL A 378 -24.44 15.16 -36.96
CA VAL A 378 -24.25 14.54 -38.27
C VAL A 378 -23.03 15.20 -38.92
N LYS A 379 -22.16 14.40 -39.55
CA LYS A 379 -20.99 14.84 -40.29
C LYS A 379 -21.36 15.21 -41.71
#